data_de87ca718e46728d1001f05583cea63d
#
_entry.id   de87ca718e46728d1001f05583cea63d
#
_cell.length_a   1.000
_cell.length_b   1.000
_cell.length_c   1.000
_cell.angle_alpha   90.00
_cell.angle_beta   90.00
_cell.angle_gamma   90.00
#
_symmetry.space_group_name_H-M   'P 1'
#
loop_
_entity.id
_entity.type
_entity.pdbx_description
1 polymer ?
#
loop_
_entity_poly.entity_id
_entity_poly.type
_entity_poly.pdbx_seq_one_letter_code
_entity_poly.pdbx_strand_id
1 'polypeptide(L)'
;WHGTLLDLKNNMYFMARQYKKPIILVEVAYCASPTEYKNKPAPFPETPEGQRQFLDEVNNIVLNTPDNLGVGVFWWEPATMGGRSSCDFFDEKGNVLPVITVFDKWTRK
;
A
#
# COMPACT_ATOMS: atom_id res chain seq x y z
N TRP A 1 -5.51 -7.53 -0.16
CA TRP A 1 -6.80 -8.24 -0.12
C TRP A 1 -6.73 -9.50 0.75
N HIS A 2 -5.65 -10.25 0.66
CA HIS A 2 -5.53 -11.57 1.30
C HIS A 2 -4.25 -11.64 2.12
N GLY A 3 -4.34 -11.73 3.41
CA GLY A 3 -3.21 -11.83 4.29
C GLY A 3 -2.91 -10.56 5.09
N THR A 4 -1.83 -10.60 5.81
CA THR A 4 -1.34 -9.50 6.65
C THR A 4 -0.12 -8.83 6.01
N LEU A 5 0.33 -7.70 6.58
CA LEU A 5 1.61 -7.09 6.18
C LEU A 5 2.79 -8.04 6.45
N LEU A 6 2.70 -8.89 7.48
CA LEU A 6 3.70 -9.93 7.72
C LEU A 6 3.70 -11.00 6.62
N ASP A 7 2.52 -11.41 6.15
CA ASP A 7 2.41 -12.34 5.02
C ASP A 7 3.02 -11.73 3.75
N LEU A 8 2.74 -10.45 3.48
CA LEU A 8 3.34 -9.72 2.37
C LEU A 8 4.88 -9.75 2.46
N LYS A 9 5.43 -9.38 3.61
CA LYS A 9 6.88 -9.39 3.84
C LYS A 9 7.47 -10.77 3.59
N ASN A 10 6.90 -11.81 4.19
CA ASN A 10 7.38 -13.18 4.05
C ASN A 10 7.34 -13.66 2.60
N ASN A 11 6.25 -13.36 1.88
CA ASN A 11 6.11 -13.72 0.48
C ASN A 11 7.11 -12.99 -0.43
N MET A 12 7.28 -11.69 -0.24
CA MET A 12 8.27 -10.90 -0.98
C MET A 12 9.69 -11.46 -0.77
N TYR A 13 10.04 -11.76 0.48
CA TYR A 13 11.35 -12.30 0.83
C TYR A 13 11.56 -13.72 0.27
N PHE A 14 10.55 -14.58 0.35
CA PHE A 14 10.59 -15.91 -0.25
C PHE A 14 10.81 -15.85 -1.76
N MET A 15 9.99 -15.07 -2.47
CA MET A 15 10.09 -14.91 -3.92
C MET A 15 11.43 -14.34 -4.36
N ALA A 16 11.93 -13.33 -3.65
CA ALA A 16 13.25 -12.75 -3.95
C ALA A 16 14.37 -13.77 -3.87
N ARG A 17 14.39 -14.56 -2.79
CA ARG A 17 15.40 -15.62 -2.59
C ARG A 17 15.28 -16.77 -3.57
N GLN A 18 14.04 -17.20 -3.84
CA GLN A 18 13.76 -18.35 -4.69
C GLN A 18 13.98 -18.06 -6.16
N TYR A 19 13.49 -16.93 -6.66
CA TYR A 19 13.47 -16.65 -8.09
C TYR A 19 14.56 -15.67 -8.54
N LYS A 20 15.11 -14.87 -7.64
CA LYS A 20 16.14 -13.86 -7.91
C LYS A 20 15.78 -12.94 -9.08
N LYS A 21 14.53 -12.51 -9.12
CA LYS A 21 13.96 -11.60 -10.14
C LYS A 21 13.35 -10.38 -9.47
N PRO A 22 13.36 -9.23 -10.16
CA PRO A 22 12.63 -8.05 -9.70
C PRO A 22 11.15 -8.35 -9.47
N ILE A 23 10.59 -7.79 -8.40
CA ILE A 23 9.22 -8.02 -7.97
C ILE A 23 8.51 -6.68 -7.88
N ILE A 24 7.35 -6.58 -8.54
CA ILE A 24 6.42 -5.46 -8.42
C ILE A 24 5.16 -5.95 -7.72
N LEU A 25 4.71 -5.23 -6.70
CA LEU A 25 3.42 -5.45 -6.06
C LEU A 25 2.36 -4.70 -6.86
N VAL A 26 1.58 -5.42 -7.66
CA VAL A 26 0.75 -4.81 -8.71
C VAL A 26 -0.64 -4.38 -8.27
N GLU A 27 -1.05 -4.70 -7.03
CA GLU A 27 -2.36 -4.31 -6.51
C GLU A 27 -2.29 -4.15 -4.99
N VAL A 28 -2.50 -2.92 -4.53
CA VAL A 28 -2.56 -2.53 -3.12
C VAL A 28 -3.68 -1.52 -2.95
N ALA A 29 -4.46 -1.67 -1.89
CA ALA A 29 -5.45 -0.68 -1.49
C ALA A 29 -5.61 -0.64 0.02
N TYR A 30 -5.95 0.52 0.55
CA TYR A 30 -6.33 0.73 1.94
C TYR A 30 -7.27 1.94 2.05
N CYS A 31 -8.31 1.81 2.86
CA CYS A 31 -9.36 2.83 2.87
C CYS A 31 -9.08 3.95 3.87
N ALA A 32 -9.40 5.18 3.46
CA ALA A 32 -9.28 6.40 4.26
C ALA A 32 -10.52 6.69 5.12
N SER A 33 -11.53 5.83 5.04
CA SER A 33 -12.76 5.89 5.84
C SER A 33 -13.16 4.48 6.28
N PRO A 34 -13.94 4.33 7.37
CA PRO A 34 -14.31 3.04 7.90
C PRO A 34 -14.96 2.14 6.86
N THR A 35 -14.43 0.92 6.74
CA THR A 35 -14.98 -0.17 5.95
C THR A 35 -15.21 -1.37 6.87
N GLU A 36 -16.03 -2.31 6.43
CA GLU A 36 -16.18 -3.53 7.19
C GLU A 36 -14.99 -4.47 6.92
N TYR A 37 -13.95 -4.38 7.74
CA TYR A 37 -12.91 -5.41 7.81
C TYR A 37 -13.49 -6.66 8.48
N LYS A 38 -14.13 -7.52 7.69
CA LYS A 38 -14.95 -8.63 8.21
C LYS A 38 -14.18 -9.74 8.92
N ASN A 39 -12.92 -9.95 8.61
CA ASN A 39 -12.23 -11.18 9.05
C ASN A 39 -10.90 -10.95 9.76
N LYS A 40 -10.39 -9.75 9.83
CA LYS A 40 -9.11 -9.42 10.48
C LYS A 40 -9.14 -7.98 10.99
N PRO A 41 -8.50 -7.68 12.12
CA PRO A 41 -8.35 -6.30 12.53
C PRO A 41 -7.56 -5.53 11.47
N ALA A 42 -7.99 -4.31 11.17
CA ALA A 42 -7.26 -3.41 10.31
C ALA A 42 -5.87 -3.13 10.92
N PRO A 43 -4.77 -3.22 10.13
CA PRO A 43 -3.42 -3.00 10.65
C PRO A 43 -3.17 -1.56 11.11
N PHE A 44 -3.92 -0.60 10.57
CA PHE A 44 -3.92 0.81 10.94
C PHE A 44 -5.36 1.31 11.05
N PRO A 45 -5.62 2.45 11.72
CA PRO A 45 -6.95 3.06 11.68
C PRO A 45 -7.41 3.32 10.23
N GLU A 46 -8.68 3.07 9.93
CA GLU A 46 -9.27 3.39 8.61
C GLU A 46 -9.60 4.89 8.56
N THR A 47 -8.57 5.67 8.40
CA THR A 47 -8.56 7.13 8.34
C THR A 47 -7.58 7.58 7.25
N PRO A 48 -7.60 8.85 6.80
CA PRO A 48 -6.60 9.37 5.87
C PRO A 48 -5.16 9.15 6.34
N GLU A 49 -4.90 9.33 7.62
CA GLU A 49 -3.57 9.08 8.19
C GLU A 49 -3.23 7.58 8.26
N GLY A 50 -4.19 6.73 8.61
CA GLY A 50 -3.98 5.28 8.60
C GLY A 50 -3.75 4.72 7.19
N GLN A 51 -4.42 5.27 6.18
CA GLN A 51 -4.14 4.97 4.77
C GLN A 51 -2.69 5.33 4.41
N ARG A 52 -2.23 6.50 4.83
CA ARG A 52 -0.84 6.93 4.64
C ARG A 52 0.15 5.98 5.31
N GLN A 53 -0.11 5.62 6.57
CA GLN A 53 0.74 4.68 7.34
C GLN A 53 0.80 3.30 6.68
N PHE A 54 -0.32 2.81 6.16
CA PHE A 54 -0.37 1.54 5.46
C PHE A 54 0.51 1.54 4.20
N LEU A 55 0.40 2.56 3.34
CA LEU A 55 1.23 2.65 2.14
C LEU A 55 2.71 2.84 2.49
N ASP A 56 3.02 3.62 3.53
CA ASP A 56 4.39 3.79 4.02
C ASP A 56 5.01 2.44 4.43
N GLU A 57 4.27 1.62 5.17
CA GLU A 57 4.75 0.29 5.57
C GLU A 57 4.85 -0.70 4.40
N VAL A 58 3.90 -0.67 3.45
CA VAL A 58 3.99 -1.47 2.22
C VAL A 58 5.25 -1.11 1.43
N ASN A 59 5.54 0.17 1.25
CA ASN A 59 6.75 0.63 0.57
C ASN A 59 8.01 0.21 1.34
N ASN A 60 7.99 0.30 2.67
CA ASN A 60 9.07 -0.18 3.51
C ASN A 60 9.37 -1.67 3.27
N ILE A 61 8.34 -2.52 3.25
CA ILE A 61 8.47 -3.96 2.97
C ILE A 61 9.05 -4.19 1.57
N VAL A 62 8.51 -3.53 0.55
CA VAL A 62 8.94 -3.71 -0.84
C VAL A 62 10.39 -3.28 -1.03
N LEU A 63 10.77 -2.10 -0.53
CA LEU A 63 12.12 -1.55 -0.71
C LEU A 63 13.19 -2.26 0.12
N ASN A 64 12.81 -2.93 1.22
CA ASN A 64 13.70 -3.76 2.02
C ASN A 64 13.70 -5.25 1.60
N THR A 65 13.03 -5.59 0.50
CA THR A 65 13.11 -6.93 -0.08
C THR A 65 14.56 -7.25 -0.47
N PRO A 66 15.08 -8.47 -0.13
CA PRO A 66 16.48 -8.82 -0.35
C PRO A 66 16.99 -8.53 -1.76
N ASP A 67 18.27 -8.21 -1.85
CA ASP A 67 18.99 -7.94 -3.09
C ASP A 67 18.40 -6.80 -3.94
N ASN A 68 17.69 -5.85 -3.29
CA ASN A 68 16.96 -4.76 -3.94
C ASN A 68 15.97 -5.24 -5.01
N LEU A 69 15.41 -6.43 -4.85
CA LEU A 69 14.50 -7.03 -5.82
C LEU A 69 13.06 -6.53 -5.72
N GLY A 70 12.65 -5.90 -4.62
CA GLY A 70 11.38 -5.18 -4.55
C GLY A 70 11.51 -3.83 -5.26
N VAL A 71 10.84 -3.64 -6.39
CA VAL A 71 11.11 -2.48 -7.28
C VAL A 71 9.93 -1.54 -7.47
N GLY A 72 8.75 -1.88 -6.99
CA GLY A 72 7.59 -0.98 -7.11
C GLY A 72 6.30 -1.51 -6.51
N VAL A 73 5.36 -0.57 -6.39
CA VAL A 73 3.99 -0.79 -5.89
C VAL A 73 3.02 -0.08 -6.82
N PHE A 74 1.92 -0.72 -7.17
CA PHE A 74 0.80 -0.10 -7.86
C PHE A 74 -0.41 -0.06 -6.93
N TRP A 75 -0.95 1.14 -6.74
CA TRP A 75 -2.17 1.32 -5.98
C TRP A 75 -3.38 1.05 -6.83
N TRP A 76 -4.35 0.34 -6.27
CA TRP A 76 -5.62 0.06 -6.94
C TRP A 76 -6.57 1.25 -6.81
N GLU A 77 -7.02 1.78 -7.94
CA GLU A 77 -7.98 2.88 -8.03
C GLU A 77 -7.62 4.12 -7.18
N PRO A 78 -6.44 4.77 -7.42
CA PRO A 78 -6.02 5.92 -6.63
C PRO A 78 -6.86 7.18 -6.89
N ALA A 79 -7.59 7.21 -8.00
CA ALA A 79 -8.36 8.36 -8.45
C ALA A 79 -9.65 7.91 -9.16
N THR A 80 -10.66 7.52 -8.39
CA THR A 80 -11.98 7.25 -8.93
C THR A 80 -12.78 8.56 -8.95
N MET A 81 -13.34 8.91 -10.09
CA MET A 81 -14.09 10.15 -10.22
C MET A 81 -15.32 10.15 -9.32
N GLY A 82 -15.41 11.15 -8.44
CA GLY A 82 -16.55 11.37 -7.55
C GLY A 82 -16.56 10.59 -6.24
N GLY A 83 -15.38 10.21 -5.72
CA GLY A 83 -15.27 9.60 -4.39
C GLY A 83 -15.98 8.24 -4.27
N ARG A 84 -16.03 7.48 -5.35
CA ARG A 84 -16.71 6.17 -5.38
C ARG A 84 -15.99 5.09 -4.59
N SER A 85 -14.70 5.27 -4.32
CA SER A 85 -13.91 4.36 -3.54
C SER A 85 -13.36 5.07 -2.31
N SER A 86 -13.60 4.51 -1.14
CA SER A 86 -12.97 4.98 0.10
C SER A 86 -11.46 4.77 0.14
N CYS A 87 -10.91 4.12 -0.90
CA CYS A 87 -9.47 3.85 -1.05
C CYS A 87 -8.77 4.86 -1.98
N ASP A 88 -9.48 5.87 -2.47
CA ASP A 88 -8.92 6.95 -3.29
C ASP A 88 -7.83 7.74 -2.54
N PHE A 89 -6.97 8.41 -3.32
CA PHE A 89 -6.03 9.41 -2.82
C PHE A 89 -6.65 10.81 -2.66
N PHE A 90 -7.92 10.93 -2.96
CA PHE A 90 -8.67 12.18 -2.94
C PHE A 90 -9.97 12.00 -2.13
N ASP A 91 -10.38 13.07 -1.44
CA ASP A 91 -11.68 13.11 -0.79
C ASP A 91 -12.82 13.36 -1.80
N GLU A 92 -14.06 13.36 -1.33
CA GLU A 92 -15.26 13.59 -2.14
C GLU A 92 -15.27 14.96 -2.84
N LYS A 93 -14.49 15.91 -2.34
CA LYS A 93 -14.35 17.27 -2.92
C LYS A 93 -13.17 17.39 -3.89
N GLY A 94 -12.42 16.30 -4.10
CA GLY A 94 -11.22 16.29 -4.93
C GLY A 94 -9.96 16.84 -4.24
N ASN A 95 -9.97 17.05 -2.93
CA ASN A 95 -8.77 17.43 -2.20
C ASN A 95 -7.89 16.20 -2.01
N VAL A 96 -6.58 16.38 -2.19
CA VAL A 96 -5.62 15.31 -2.00
C VAL A 96 -5.50 14.89 -0.53
N LEU A 97 -5.45 13.59 -0.28
CA LEU A 97 -5.28 13.02 1.06
C LEU A 97 -3.79 12.88 1.43
N PRO A 98 -3.46 12.77 2.73
CA PRO A 98 -2.08 12.66 3.22
C PRO A 98 -1.27 11.52 2.62
N VAL A 99 -1.89 10.47 2.11
CA VAL A 99 -1.24 9.31 1.50
C VAL A 99 -0.27 9.69 0.37
N ILE A 100 -0.52 10.79 -0.33
CA ILE A 100 0.35 11.26 -1.42
C ILE A 100 1.77 11.61 -0.94
N THR A 101 1.92 12.02 0.33
CA THR A 101 3.23 12.40 0.90
C THR A 101 4.18 11.21 1.07
N VAL A 102 3.68 9.99 0.99
CA VAL A 102 4.51 8.78 1.04
C VAL A 102 5.49 8.74 -0.13
N PHE A 103 5.09 9.25 -1.30
CA PHE A 103 5.95 9.26 -2.49
C PHE A 103 7.16 10.19 -2.36
N ASP A 104 7.08 11.24 -1.54
CA ASP A 104 8.20 12.15 -1.28
C ASP A 104 9.34 11.45 -0.52
N LYS A 105 8.99 10.53 0.37
CA LYS A 105 9.94 9.80 1.22
C LYS A 105 10.66 8.68 0.46
N TRP A 106 9.98 8.00 -0.44
CA TRP A 106 10.42 6.76 -1.06
C TRP A 106 10.97 6.93 -2.48
N THR A 107 11.36 8.12 -2.88
CA THR A 107 12.08 8.33 -4.13
C THR A 107 13.49 7.75 -4.02
N ARG A 108 13.82 6.79 -4.87
CA ARG A 108 15.23 6.37 -5.05
C ARG A 108 15.99 7.52 -5.69
N LYS A 109 16.98 7.99 -4.99
CA LYS A 109 17.94 8.96 -5.56
C LYS A 109 18.85 8.25 -6.54
#